data_227804787bcd5855d8a410ef1367678e
#
_entry.id   227804787bcd5855d8a410ef1367678e
#
_cell.length_a   1.000
_cell.length_b   1.000
_cell.length_c   1.000
_cell.angle_alpha   90.00
_cell.angle_beta   90.00
_cell.angle_gamma   90.00
#
_symmetry.space_group_name_H-M   'P 1'
#
loop_
_entity.id
_entity.type
_entity.pdbx_description
1 polymer ?
#
loop_
_entity_poly.entity_id
_entity_poly.type
_entity_poly.pdbx_seq_one_letter_code
_entity_poly.pdbx_strand_id
1 'polypeptide(L)'
;MLDAAAFELRRNRGGKIIGLDVVDGSTVKVLLDDTGRRPRPPAPAYEQIIHGRPWRLLTSDELMYLPRNPRPHKAYGFSPVEQIVTTVNIALRRQAMQLQHFTEGNVPPGLLNAPDGWSPEQIRQFQEWFDSILAGNTGNRTRLVWGPSGAKYQAFKEAPYKDDFDEWLARIVCYAFSLPPTAFTPQVNRATAQTAQDAALEEGLAPLLGWLKRLVDGVIQTRMGHVDLEFAWSNSRPTDPKDQATILSGYVKDGIFALNEARDILGMAPVAGGDQPMFLTAQGPVLLSEADRKNRSAQAGN
;
A
#
# COMPACT_ATOMS: atom_id res chain seq x y z
N MET A 1 -2.61 -10.13 -6.13
CA MET A 1 -3.79 -9.94 -6.96
C MET A 1 -5.01 -10.74 -6.52
N LEU A 2 -4.86 -11.93 -5.97
CA LEU A 2 -5.99 -12.79 -5.57
C LEU A 2 -6.48 -12.55 -4.13
N ASP A 3 -6.00 -11.54 -3.44
CA ASP A 3 -6.38 -11.17 -2.07
C ASP A 3 -6.31 -12.35 -1.09
N ALA A 4 -5.31 -13.21 -1.24
CA ALA A 4 -5.10 -14.37 -0.39
C ALA A 4 -3.61 -14.66 -0.19
N ALA A 5 -3.27 -15.19 0.99
CA ALA A 5 -2.01 -15.83 1.24
C ALA A 5 -2.16 -17.36 1.09
N ALA A 6 -1.21 -17.96 0.42
CA ALA A 6 -1.13 -19.41 0.27
C ALA A 6 0.21 -19.91 0.83
N PHE A 7 0.14 -20.81 1.80
CA PHE A 7 1.31 -21.40 2.45
C PHE A 7 1.20 -22.91 2.47
N GLU A 8 2.24 -23.58 2.03
CA GLU A 8 2.41 -25.00 2.22
C GLU A 8 3.03 -25.28 3.58
N LEU A 9 2.42 -26.20 4.32
CA LEU A 9 2.86 -26.63 5.64
C LEU A 9 3.86 -27.78 5.49
N ARG A 10 5.15 -27.43 5.52
CA ARG A 10 6.20 -28.45 5.44
C ARG A 10 6.32 -29.22 6.75
N ARG A 11 6.21 -30.56 6.66
CA ARG A 11 6.28 -31.46 7.81
C ARG A 11 7.53 -32.32 7.78
N ASN A 12 8.05 -32.67 8.95
CA ASN A 12 9.08 -33.68 9.08
C ASN A 12 8.47 -35.09 9.00
N ARG A 13 9.33 -36.13 9.02
CA ARG A 13 8.89 -37.53 9.00
C ARG A 13 8.01 -37.91 10.19
N GLY A 14 8.08 -37.22 11.30
CA GLY A 14 7.24 -37.38 12.49
C GLY A 14 5.93 -36.57 12.44
N GLY A 15 5.59 -35.94 11.31
CA GLY A 15 4.36 -35.17 11.12
C GLY A 15 4.37 -33.74 11.71
N LYS A 16 5.44 -33.34 12.40
CA LYS A 16 5.56 -31.98 12.97
C LYS A 16 5.83 -30.97 11.87
N ILE A 17 5.17 -29.82 11.94
CA ILE A 17 5.41 -28.69 11.05
C ILE A 17 6.78 -28.07 11.37
N ILE A 18 7.63 -27.97 10.35
CA ILE A 18 9.00 -27.44 10.45
C ILE A 18 9.21 -26.16 9.61
N GLY A 19 8.22 -25.79 8.80
CA GLY A 19 8.32 -24.60 7.94
C GLY A 19 7.01 -24.28 7.26
N LEU A 20 6.95 -23.03 6.79
CA LEU A 20 5.89 -22.49 5.97
C LEU A 20 6.52 -22.03 4.65
N ASP A 21 6.18 -22.66 3.56
CA ASP A 21 6.68 -22.28 2.24
C ASP A 21 5.59 -21.48 1.51
N VAL A 22 5.95 -20.30 1.01
CA VAL A 22 5.02 -19.44 0.29
C VAL A 22 4.73 -20.06 -1.08
N VAL A 23 3.45 -20.24 -1.38
CA VAL A 23 2.96 -20.70 -2.68
C VAL A 23 2.34 -19.52 -3.42
N ASP A 24 2.57 -19.45 -4.73
CA ASP A 24 1.88 -18.46 -5.55
C ASP A 24 0.38 -18.76 -5.56
N GLY A 25 -0.40 -17.89 -4.93
CA GLY A 25 -1.85 -18.04 -4.83
C GLY A 25 -2.56 -18.09 -6.20
N SER A 26 -1.92 -17.58 -7.26
CA SER A 26 -2.48 -17.62 -8.63
C SER A 26 -2.46 -19.04 -9.21
N THR A 27 -1.60 -19.91 -8.68
CA THR A 27 -1.50 -21.32 -9.09
C THR A 27 -2.46 -22.22 -8.33
N VAL A 28 -3.13 -21.71 -7.29
CA VAL A 28 -3.99 -22.51 -6.41
C VAL A 28 -5.46 -22.37 -6.80
N LYS A 29 -6.06 -23.47 -7.21
CA LYS A 29 -7.48 -23.60 -7.42
C LYS A 29 -8.13 -24.21 -6.19
N VAL A 30 -9.14 -23.54 -5.64
CA VAL A 30 -9.92 -24.05 -4.50
C VAL A 30 -10.94 -25.05 -4.99
N LEU A 31 -10.95 -26.23 -4.39
CA LEU A 31 -11.94 -27.28 -4.64
C LEU A 31 -13.05 -27.17 -3.60
N LEU A 32 -14.27 -27.45 -4.04
CA LEU A 32 -15.47 -27.47 -3.20
C LEU A 32 -16.14 -28.85 -3.32
N ASP A 33 -16.74 -29.26 -2.23
CA ASP A 33 -17.59 -30.47 -2.21
C ASP A 33 -19.00 -30.15 -2.76
N ASP A 34 -19.86 -31.16 -2.84
CA ASP A 34 -21.24 -31.05 -3.33
C ASP A 34 -22.11 -30.10 -2.48
N THR A 35 -21.66 -29.76 -1.27
CA THR A 35 -22.32 -28.76 -0.38
C THR A 35 -21.79 -27.36 -0.55
N GLY A 36 -20.81 -27.13 -1.46
CA GLY A 36 -20.15 -25.85 -1.66
C GLY A 36 -19.13 -25.50 -0.58
N ARG A 37 -18.69 -26.45 0.23
CA ARG A 37 -17.69 -26.26 1.29
C ARG A 37 -16.35 -26.84 0.86
N ARG A 38 -15.28 -26.39 1.51
CA ARG A 38 -13.96 -27.01 1.33
C ARG A 38 -13.98 -28.42 1.90
N PRO A 39 -13.53 -29.42 1.15
CA PRO A 39 -13.44 -30.81 1.63
C PRO A 39 -12.52 -30.88 2.86
N ARG A 40 -12.88 -31.82 3.77
CA ARG A 40 -12.02 -32.15 4.91
C ARG A 40 -11.01 -33.23 4.55
N PRO A 41 -9.81 -33.19 5.14
CA PRO A 41 -8.86 -34.28 4.96
C PRO A 41 -9.49 -35.69 5.23
N PRO A 42 -9.12 -36.69 4.45
CA PRO A 42 -8.07 -36.76 3.43
C PRO A 42 -8.47 -36.29 2.02
N ALA A 43 -9.70 -35.80 1.82
CA ALA A 43 -10.13 -35.31 0.52
C ALA A 43 -9.36 -34.06 0.11
N PRO A 44 -9.00 -33.88 -1.19
CA PRO A 44 -8.27 -32.74 -1.68
C PRO A 44 -9.15 -31.48 -1.61
N ALA A 45 -8.59 -30.42 -1.06
CA ALA A 45 -9.22 -29.10 -0.95
C ALA A 45 -8.67 -28.09 -1.96
N TYR A 46 -7.53 -28.40 -2.55
CA TYR A 46 -6.84 -27.54 -3.49
C TYR A 46 -6.20 -28.33 -4.62
N GLU A 47 -6.18 -27.72 -5.79
CA GLU A 47 -5.45 -28.20 -6.95
C GLU A 47 -4.42 -27.13 -7.34
N GLN A 48 -3.15 -27.50 -7.38
CA GLN A 48 -2.11 -26.60 -7.85
C GLN A 48 -1.93 -26.75 -9.36
N ILE A 49 -1.99 -25.63 -10.08
CA ILE A 49 -1.86 -25.57 -11.54
C ILE A 49 -0.61 -24.78 -11.87
N ILE A 50 0.38 -25.43 -12.53
CA ILE A 50 1.63 -24.81 -12.93
C ILE A 50 1.70 -24.82 -14.47
N HIS A 51 1.93 -23.65 -15.06
CA HIS A 51 1.95 -23.48 -16.52
C HIS A 51 0.71 -24.04 -17.24
N GLY A 52 -0.47 -23.88 -16.61
CA GLY A 52 -1.74 -24.36 -17.17
C GLY A 52 -1.97 -25.88 -17.05
N ARG A 53 -1.08 -26.62 -16.37
CA ARG A 53 -1.21 -28.05 -16.14
C ARG A 53 -1.47 -28.35 -14.68
N PRO A 54 -2.43 -29.23 -14.35
CA PRO A 54 -2.58 -29.75 -13.00
C PRO A 54 -1.28 -30.40 -12.53
N TRP A 55 -0.76 -29.94 -11.40
CA TRP A 55 0.51 -30.40 -10.85
C TRP A 55 0.28 -31.41 -9.73
N ARG A 56 -0.48 -31.01 -8.72
CA ARG A 56 -0.81 -31.86 -7.57
C ARG A 56 -2.10 -31.43 -6.88
N LEU A 57 -2.71 -32.39 -6.21
CA LEU A 57 -3.83 -32.17 -5.30
C LEU A 57 -3.30 -32.04 -3.87
N LEU A 58 -3.81 -31.07 -3.13
CA LEU A 58 -3.41 -30.78 -1.76
C LEU A 58 -4.64 -30.75 -0.85
N THR A 59 -4.45 -31.30 0.34
CA THR A 59 -5.46 -31.23 1.40
C THR A 59 -5.38 -29.91 2.16
N SER A 60 -6.39 -29.61 2.97
CA SER A 60 -6.35 -28.46 3.88
C SER A 60 -5.34 -28.60 5.02
N ASP A 61 -4.75 -29.79 5.23
CA ASP A 61 -3.65 -30.00 6.18
C ASP A 61 -2.27 -29.77 5.58
N GLU A 62 -2.18 -29.75 4.25
CA GLU A 62 -0.94 -29.51 3.52
C GLU A 62 -0.81 -28.08 3.04
N LEU A 63 -1.91 -27.46 2.62
CA LEU A 63 -1.94 -26.07 2.12
C LEU A 63 -2.95 -25.24 2.90
N MET A 64 -2.52 -24.07 3.32
CA MET A 64 -3.38 -23.02 3.84
C MET A 64 -3.63 -21.98 2.75
N TYR A 65 -4.89 -21.73 2.42
CA TYR A 65 -5.31 -20.66 1.52
C TYR A 65 -6.26 -19.74 2.27
N LEU A 66 -5.82 -18.52 2.58
CA LEU A 66 -6.50 -17.60 3.47
C LEU A 66 -6.73 -16.26 2.74
N PRO A 67 -7.96 -15.95 2.34
CA PRO A 67 -8.30 -14.66 1.75
C PRO A 67 -8.26 -13.57 2.82
N ARG A 68 -7.76 -12.38 2.44
CA ARG A 68 -7.76 -11.19 3.30
C ARG A 68 -9.18 -10.64 3.48
N ASN A 69 -9.91 -10.50 2.36
CA ASN A 69 -11.30 -10.03 2.33
C ASN A 69 -12.22 -11.16 1.88
N PRO A 70 -12.63 -12.07 2.79
CA PRO A 70 -13.45 -13.23 2.43
C PRO A 70 -14.86 -12.80 2.03
N ARG A 71 -15.43 -13.51 1.05
CA ARG A 71 -16.83 -13.36 0.62
C ARG A 71 -17.61 -14.63 0.96
N PRO A 72 -18.75 -14.52 1.66
CA PRO A 72 -19.52 -15.71 2.08
C PRO A 72 -20.00 -16.59 0.93
N HIS A 73 -20.23 -16.00 -0.24
CA HIS A 73 -20.80 -16.67 -1.41
C HIS A 73 -19.76 -17.08 -2.47
N LYS A 74 -18.46 -16.88 -2.20
CA LYS A 74 -17.39 -17.21 -3.14
C LYS A 74 -16.24 -17.91 -2.42
N ALA A 75 -15.57 -18.82 -3.13
CA ALA A 75 -14.39 -19.52 -2.62
C ALA A 75 -13.15 -18.62 -2.48
N TYR A 76 -13.10 -17.54 -3.28
CA TYR A 76 -12.01 -16.58 -3.33
C TYR A 76 -12.39 -15.26 -2.68
N GLY A 77 -11.40 -14.56 -2.15
CA GLY A 77 -11.56 -13.23 -1.57
C GLY A 77 -11.93 -12.13 -2.57
N PHE A 78 -12.22 -10.94 -2.08
CA PHE A 78 -12.50 -9.77 -2.88
C PHE A 78 -11.21 -8.97 -3.09
N SER A 79 -10.58 -9.15 -4.24
CA SER A 79 -9.32 -8.52 -4.57
C SER A 79 -9.45 -7.00 -4.73
N PRO A 80 -8.47 -6.20 -4.25
CA PRO A 80 -8.40 -4.78 -4.57
C PRO A 80 -8.44 -4.49 -6.08
N VAL A 81 -7.80 -5.35 -6.87
CA VAL A 81 -7.81 -5.22 -8.34
C VAL A 81 -9.23 -5.44 -8.91
N GLU A 82 -9.98 -6.41 -8.37
CA GLU A 82 -11.39 -6.63 -8.77
C GLU A 82 -12.26 -5.41 -8.43
N GLN A 83 -11.97 -4.72 -7.33
CA GLN A 83 -12.70 -3.52 -6.91
C GLN A 83 -12.52 -2.35 -7.89
N ILE A 84 -11.33 -2.20 -8.46
CA ILE A 84 -10.97 -1.06 -9.31
C ILE A 84 -10.94 -1.40 -10.80
N VAL A 85 -11.38 -2.59 -11.22
CA VAL A 85 -11.30 -3.01 -12.62
C VAL A 85 -11.97 -2.02 -13.58
N THR A 86 -13.11 -1.46 -13.19
CA THR A 86 -13.82 -0.43 -13.99
C THR A 86 -13.01 0.86 -14.04
N THR A 87 -12.45 1.29 -12.91
CA THR A 87 -11.61 2.50 -12.82
C THR A 87 -10.36 2.37 -13.69
N VAL A 88 -9.70 1.22 -13.68
CA VAL A 88 -8.55 0.93 -14.54
C VAL A 88 -8.94 0.95 -16.02
N ASN A 89 -10.08 0.36 -16.37
CA ASN A 89 -10.58 0.40 -17.76
C ASN A 89 -10.87 1.83 -18.23
N ILE A 90 -11.44 2.68 -17.39
CA ILE A 90 -11.66 4.10 -17.70
C ILE A 90 -10.31 4.80 -17.94
N ALA A 91 -9.33 4.59 -17.05
CA ALA A 91 -8.00 5.17 -17.19
C ALA A 91 -7.31 4.73 -18.48
N LEU A 92 -7.35 3.44 -18.81
CA LEU A 92 -6.77 2.89 -20.04
C LEU A 92 -7.43 3.48 -21.31
N ARG A 93 -8.77 3.58 -21.33
CA ARG A 93 -9.50 4.18 -22.46
C ARG A 93 -9.17 5.66 -22.63
N ARG A 94 -9.05 6.38 -21.51
CA ARG A 94 -8.64 7.78 -21.53
C ARG A 94 -7.23 7.95 -22.07
N GLN A 95 -6.27 7.13 -21.63
CA GLN A 95 -4.90 7.13 -22.14
C GLN A 95 -4.86 6.79 -23.64
N ALA A 96 -5.65 5.82 -24.08
CA ALA A 96 -5.76 5.48 -25.51
C ALA A 96 -6.31 6.66 -26.33
N MET A 97 -7.32 7.35 -25.82
CA MET A 97 -7.87 8.55 -26.46
C MET A 97 -6.83 9.70 -26.52
N GLN A 98 -6.09 9.90 -25.43
CA GLN A 98 -5.00 10.87 -25.40
C GLN A 98 -3.90 10.51 -26.42
N LEU A 99 -3.51 9.23 -26.49
CA LEU A 99 -2.54 8.76 -27.47
C LEU A 99 -3.01 9.03 -28.91
N GLN A 100 -4.26 8.70 -29.23
CA GLN A 100 -4.83 8.97 -30.55
C GLN A 100 -4.84 10.47 -30.89
N HIS A 101 -5.15 11.31 -29.89
CA HIS A 101 -5.11 12.76 -30.09
C HIS A 101 -3.69 13.25 -30.45
N PHE A 102 -2.65 12.69 -29.83
CA PHE A 102 -1.25 13.07 -30.11
C PHE A 102 -0.69 12.46 -31.40
N THR A 103 -1.15 11.28 -31.78
CA THR A 103 -0.60 10.55 -32.93
C THR A 103 -1.36 10.81 -34.22
N GLU A 104 -2.69 10.85 -34.15
CA GLU A 104 -3.56 10.87 -35.32
C GLU A 104 -4.24 12.23 -35.56
N GLY A 105 -4.24 13.12 -34.52
CA GLY A 105 -4.86 14.43 -34.61
C GLY A 105 -6.35 14.38 -34.97
N ASN A 106 -7.04 13.35 -34.50
CA ASN A 106 -8.42 12.99 -34.98
C ASN A 106 -9.52 14.00 -34.63
N VAL A 107 -9.21 15.00 -33.80
CA VAL A 107 -10.15 16.09 -33.53
C VAL A 107 -9.62 17.35 -34.21
N PRO A 108 -10.31 17.89 -35.21
CA PRO A 108 -9.88 19.14 -35.79
C PRO A 108 -9.83 20.23 -34.71
N PRO A 109 -8.80 21.08 -34.69
CA PRO A 109 -8.62 22.09 -33.64
C PRO A 109 -9.75 23.14 -33.64
N GLY A 110 -10.52 23.23 -34.71
CA GLY A 110 -11.66 24.12 -34.84
C GLY A 110 -12.32 24.05 -36.19
N LEU A 111 -13.40 24.76 -36.31
CA LEU A 111 -14.13 24.96 -37.55
C LEU A 111 -13.82 26.35 -38.10
N LEU A 112 -13.38 26.43 -39.35
CA LEU A 112 -13.22 27.68 -40.03
C LEU A 112 -14.43 27.87 -40.94
N ASN A 113 -15.27 28.85 -40.65
CA ASN A 113 -16.37 29.22 -41.50
C ASN A 113 -15.84 30.05 -42.66
N ALA A 114 -16.08 29.61 -43.90
CA ALA A 114 -15.75 30.37 -45.05
C ALA A 114 -16.62 31.64 -45.17
N PRO A 115 -16.09 32.73 -45.75
CA PRO A 115 -16.89 33.92 -46.02
C PRO A 115 -18.05 33.64 -46.96
N ASP A 116 -19.13 34.40 -46.80
CA ASP A 116 -20.29 34.30 -47.72
C ASP A 116 -19.88 34.55 -49.18
N GLY A 117 -20.31 33.68 -50.07
CA GLY A 117 -20.04 33.77 -51.50
C GLY A 117 -18.83 33.03 -52.02
N TRP A 118 -18.11 32.28 -51.15
CA TRP A 118 -17.03 31.41 -51.63
C TRP A 118 -17.58 30.19 -52.33
N SER A 119 -17.00 29.90 -53.52
CA SER A 119 -17.30 28.64 -54.21
C SER A 119 -16.60 27.43 -53.52
N PRO A 120 -17.13 26.22 -53.71
CA PRO A 120 -16.46 25.02 -53.18
C PRO A 120 -15.02 24.87 -53.66
N GLU A 121 -14.70 25.36 -54.86
CA GLU A 121 -13.34 25.32 -55.39
C GLU A 121 -12.39 26.25 -54.67
N GLN A 122 -12.84 27.45 -54.27
CA GLN A 122 -12.06 28.41 -53.49
C GLN A 122 -11.82 27.88 -52.08
N ILE A 123 -12.79 27.21 -51.50
CA ILE A 123 -12.62 26.57 -50.17
C ILE A 123 -11.57 25.46 -50.26
N ARG A 124 -11.60 24.63 -51.33
CA ARG A 124 -10.62 23.54 -51.52
C ARG A 124 -9.20 24.09 -51.71
N GLN A 125 -9.01 25.11 -52.54
CA GLN A 125 -7.72 25.76 -52.76
C GLN A 125 -7.16 26.40 -51.47
N PHE A 126 -8.02 27.00 -50.66
CA PHE A 126 -7.64 27.53 -49.39
C PHE A 126 -7.22 26.43 -48.41
N GLN A 127 -7.93 25.32 -48.38
CA GLN A 127 -7.58 24.17 -47.53
C GLN A 127 -6.23 23.56 -47.94
N GLU A 128 -6.02 23.32 -49.24
CA GLU A 128 -4.73 22.82 -49.75
C GLU A 128 -3.57 23.77 -49.43
N TRP A 129 -3.77 25.06 -49.53
CA TRP A 129 -2.78 26.07 -49.15
C TRP A 129 -2.52 26.04 -47.62
N PHE A 130 -3.57 25.96 -46.79
CA PHE A 130 -3.47 25.90 -45.35
C PHE A 130 -2.74 24.65 -44.87
N ASP A 131 -3.09 23.51 -45.46
CA ASP A 131 -2.45 22.23 -45.17
C ASP A 131 -0.96 22.24 -45.56
N SER A 132 -0.62 22.90 -46.70
CA SER A 132 0.78 23.07 -47.11
C SER A 132 1.61 23.89 -46.15
N ILE A 133 1.03 24.87 -45.47
CA ILE A 133 1.69 25.65 -44.42
C ILE A 133 1.94 24.81 -43.16
N LEU A 134 1.00 23.92 -42.84
CA LEU A 134 1.08 23.04 -41.67
C LEU A 134 1.93 21.81 -41.92
N ALA A 135 2.03 21.37 -43.20
CA ALA A 135 2.86 20.24 -43.56
C ALA A 135 4.35 20.64 -43.58
N GLY A 136 5.16 20.07 -42.72
CA GLY A 136 6.60 20.15 -42.80
C GLY A 136 7.31 20.63 -41.56
N ASN A 137 7.26 21.85 -41.17
CA ASN A 137 8.08 22.31 -40.03
C ASN A 137 7.23 22.73 -38.84
N THR A 138 7.49 22.13 -37.65
CA THR A 138 6.81 22.47 -36.38
C THR A 138 6.87 23.96 -36.03
N GLY A 139 7.90 24.68 -36.50
CA GLY A 139 8.03 26.13 -36.33
C GLY A 139 6.98 26.96 -37.10
N ASN A 140 6.38 26.39 -38.14
CA ASN A 140 5.33 27.08 -38.91
C ASN A 140 3.95 27.01 -38.21
N ARG A 141 3.74 26.05 -37.32
CA ARG A 141 2.48 25.89 -36.57
C ARG A 141 2.24 26.99 -35.55
N THR A 142 3.28 27.72 -35.16
CA THR A 142 3.21 28.80 -34.16
C THR A 142 3.12 30.21 -34.80
N ARG A 143 3.16 30.30 -36.14
CA ARG A 143 3.06 31.61 -36.83
C ARG A 143 1.60 32.02 -37.01
N LEU A 144 1.38 33.35 -36.94
CA LEU A 144 0.09 33.92 -37.29
C LEU A 144 -0.19 33.67 -38.77
N VAL A 145 -1.30 33.02 -39.03
CA VAL A 145 -1.79 32.76 -40.38
C VAL A 145 -2.90 33.77 -40.70
N TRP A 146 -2.74 34.49 -41.80
CA TRP A 146 -3.74 35.45 -42.26
C TRP A 146 -4.82 34.73 -43.08
N GLY A 147 -6.04 34.82 -42.61
CA GLY A 147 -7.20 34.27 -43.32
C GLY A 147 -7.93 35.35 -44.16
N PRO A 148 -8.80 34.95 -45.09
CA PRO A 148 -9.61 35.86 -45.87
C PRO A 148 -10.57 36.67 -44.99
N SER A 149 -10.89 37.88 -45.45
CA SER A 149 -11.83 38.76 -44.76
C SER A 149 -13.18 38.11 -44.57
N GLY A 150 -13.71 38.13 -43.35
CA GLY A 150 -15.01 37.50 -43.05
C GLY A 150 -14.94 36.04 -42.56
N ALA A 151 -13.77 35.39 -42.62
CA ALA A 151 -13.59 34.08 -42.06
C ALA A 151 -13.69 34.11 -40.54
N LYS A 152 -14.48 33.23 -39.95
CA LYS A 152 -14.61 33.11 -38.49
C LYS A 152 -14.05 31.74 -38.05
N TYR A 153 -13.05 31.77 -37.17
CA TYR A 153 -12.53 30.58 -36.54
C TYR A 153 -13.27 30.27 -35.25
N GLN A 154 -13.80 29.09 -35.14
CA GLN A 154 -14.42 28.58 -33.92
C GLN A 154 -13.59 27.41 -33.42
N ALA A 155 -12.84 27.65 -32.36
CA ALA A 155 -12.05 26.61 -31.72
C ALA A 155 -12.96 25.58 -31.04
N PHE A 156 -12.69 24.31 -31.29
CA PHE A 156 -13.25 23.26 -30.45
C PHE A 156 -12.48 23.23 -29.12
N LYS A 157 -13.21 22.93 -28.04
CA LYS A 157 -12.60 22.82 -26.73
C LYS A 157 -11.59 21.65 -26.76
N GLU A 158 -10.33 21.95 -26.51
CA GLU A 158 -9.33 20.89 -26.36
C GLU A 158 -9.72 19.97 -25.19
N ALA A 159 -9.53 18.68 -25.37
CA ALA A 159 -9.69 17.73 -24.27
C ALA A 159 -8.65 18.07 -23.19
N PRO A 160 -9.04 18.26 -21.94
CA PRO A 160 -8.08 18.59 -20.89
C PRO A 160 -7.11 17.42 -20.72
N TYR A 161 -5.80 17.70 -20.90
CA TYR A 161 -4.75 16.70 -20.73
C TYR A 161 -4.50 16.39 -19.25
N LYS A 162 -4.88 17.32 -18.39
CA LYS A 162 -4.70 17.23 -16.95
C LYS A 162 -5.90 17.89 -16.27
N ASP A 163 -6.67 17.11 -15.54
CA ASP A 163 -7.84 17.58 -14.81
C ASP A 163 -7.97 16.89 -13.45
N ASP A 164 -8.90 17.36 -12.65
CA ASP A 164 -9.22 16.81 -11.34
C ASP A 164 -9.68 15.34 -11.40
N PHE A 165 -10.10 14.88 -12.58
CA PHE A 165 -10.50 13.51 -12.78
C PHE A 165 -9.34 12.51 -12.71
N ASP A 166 -8.15 12.89 -13.20
CA ASP A 166 -6.95 12.05 -13.07
C ASP A 166 -6.52 11.91 -11.61
N GLU A 167 -6.64 12.97 -10.84
CA GLU A 167 -6.40 12.92 -9.40
C GLU A 167 -7.43 12.05 -8.68
N TRP A 168 -8.70 12.16 -9.05
CA TRP A 168 -9.76 11.31 -8.52
C TRP A 168 -9.53 9.84 -8.82
N LEU A 169 -9.13 9.48 -10.05
CA LEU A 169 -8.76 8.11 -10.43
C LEU A 169 -7.60 7.58 -9.57
N ALA A 170 -6.56 8.39 -9.37
CA ALA A 170 -5.42 8.03 -8.53
C ALA A 170 -5.85 7.79 -7.08
N ARG A 171 -6.72 8.62 -6.52
CA ARG A 171 -7.27 8.47 -5.18
C ARG A 171 -8.07 7.17 -5.02
N ILE A 172 -8.88 6.78 -6.01
CA ILE A 172 -9.62 5.50 -5.97
C ILE A 172 -8.67 4.31 -5.95
N VAL A 173 -7.60 4.35 -6.75
CA VAL A 173 -6.59 3.29 -6.74
C VAL A 173 -5.92 3.21 -5.37
N CYS A 174 -5.49 4.33 -4.82
CA CYS A 174 -4.91 4.38 -3.48
C CYS A 174 -5.85 3.80 -2.43
N TYR A 175 -7.12 4.19 -2.48
CA TYR A 175 -8.15 3.73 -1.55
C TYR A 175 -8.35 2.20 -1.59
N ALA A 176 -8.38 1.61 -2.79
CA ALA A 176 -8.53 0.16 -2.96
C ALA A 176 -7.37 -0.64 -2.34
N PHE A 177 -6.17 -0.07 -2.33
CA PHE A 177 -4.98 -0.70 -1.73
C PHE A 177 -4.72 -0.24 -0.28
N SER A 178 -5.64 0.51 0.32
CA SER A 178 -5.50 1.09 1.66
C SER A 178 -4.23 1.96 1.79
N LEU A 179 -3.90 2.69 0.72
CA LEU A 179 -2.80 3.64 0.70
C LEU A 179 -3.34 5.07 0.82
N PRO A 180 -2.80 5.92 1.69
CA PRO A 180 -3.21 7.31 1.72
C PRO A 180 -2.78 8.02 0.42
N PRO A 181 -3.68 8.78 -0.21
CA PRO A 181 -3.38 9.48 -1.47
C PRO A 181 -2.29 10.53 -1.33
N THR A 182 -2.02 10.99 -0.12
CA THR A 182 -0.97 11.95 0.21
C THR A 182 0.44 11.50 -0.18
N ALA A 183 0.68 10.19 -0.33
CA ALA A 183 1.96 9.65 -0.80
C ALA A 183 2.29 10.07 -2.24
N PHE A 184 1.28 10.44 -3.03
CA PHE A 184 1.40 10.80 -4.46
C PHE A 184 1.13 12.27 -4.76
N THR A 185 0.71 13.04 -3.75
CA THR A 185 0.52 14.50 -3.89
C THR A 185 1.78 15.26 -3.47
N PRO A 186 2.17 16.32 -4.17
CA PRO A 186 3.32 17.13 -3.80
C PRO A 186 3.12 17.71 -2.39
N GLN A 187 4.00 17.36 -1.48
CA GLN A 187 3.93 17.87 -0.10
C GLN A 187 4.70 19.16 0.03
N VAL A 188 4.03 20.19 0.49
CA VAL A 188 4.59 21.55 0.59
C VAL A 188 5.41 21.74 1.88
N ASN A 189 5.25 20.86 2.89
CA ASN A 189 5.89 21.03 4.20
C ASN A 189 6.37 19.70 4.78
N ARG A 190 7.56 19.71 5.39
CA ARG A 190 8.21 18.51 5.99
C ARG A 190 7.38 17.91 7.14
N ALA A 191 6.72 18.73 7.95
CA ALA A 191 5.85 18.27 9.02
C ALA A 191 4.63 17.49 8.49
N THR A 192 4.06 17.95 7.37
CA THR A 192 2.94 17.28 6.69
C THR A 192 3.39 15.96 6.06
N ALA A 193 4.65 15.89 5.58
CA ALA A 193 5.22 14.66 5.02
C ALA A 193 5.34 13.55 6.07
N GLN A 194 5.77 13.89 7.28
CA GLN A 194 5.92 12.92 8.37
C GLN A 194 4.56 12.41 8.84
N THR A 195 3.59 13.29 9.04
CA THR A 195 2.22 12.91 9.40
C THR A 195 1.58 12.01 8.31
N ALA A 196 1.83 12.30 7.03
CA ALA A 196 1.32 11.49 5.93
C ALA A 196 1.99 10.11 5.88
N GLN A 197 3.27 10.03 6.21
CA GLN A 197 3.98 8.76 6.30
C GLN A 197 3.49 7.92 7.48
N ASP A 198 3.24 8.52 8.63
CA ASP A 198 2.67 7.83 9.79
C ASP A 198 1.25 7.34 9.51
N ALA A 199 0.41 8.16 8.88
CA ALA A 199 -0.92 7.74 8.42
C ALA A 199 -0.85 6.58 7.42
N ALA A 200 0.11 6.59 6.47
CA ALA A 200 0.31 5.49 5.53
C ALA A 200 0.65 4.17 6.22
N LEU A 201 1.43 4.24 7.28
CA LEU A 201 1.81 3.07 8.05
C LEU A 201 0.65 2.55 8.92
N GLU A 202 -0.08 3.44 9.57
CA GLU A 202 -1.19 3.06 10.45
C GLU A 202 -2.41 2.59 9.67
N GLU A 203 -2.83 3.32 8.64
CA GLU A 203 -4.04 3.01 7.88
C GLU A 203 -3.80 1.92 6.82
N GLY A 204 -2.62 1.91 6.19
CA GLY A 204 -2.31 0.99 5.11
C GLY A 204 -1.64 -0.30 5.58
N LEU A 205 -0.53 -0.20 6.27
CA LEU A 205 0.32 -1.34 6.60
C LEU A 205 -0.14 -2.09 7.86
N ALA A 206 -0.55 -1.38 8.92
CA ALA A 206 -0.91 -2.02 10.18
C ALA A 206 -2.06 -3.04 10.06
N PRO A 207 -3.15 -2.80 9.30
CA PRO A 207 -4.19 -3.81 9.07
C PRO A 207 -3.67 -5.06 8.36
N LEU A 208 -2.72 -4.90 7.42
CA LEU A 208 -2.09 -6.02 6.71
C LEU A 208 -1.20 -6.84 7.65
N LEU A 209 -0.38 -6.16 8.45
CA LEU A 209 0.46 -6.80 9.46
C LEU A 209 -0.38 -7.53 10.51
N GLY A 210 -1.48 -6.92 10.97
CA GLY A 210 -2.42 -7.53 11.90
C GLY A 210 -3.13 -8.77 11.31
N TRP A 211 -3.48 -8.74 10.02
CA TRP A 211 -4.03 -9.90 9.34
C TRP A 211 -3.01 -11.03 9.23
N LEU A 212 -1.76 -10.74 8.85
CA LEU A 212 -0.69 -11.71 8.74
C LEU A 212 -0.30 -12.29 10.12
N LYS A 213 -0.27 -11.45 11.17
CA LYS A 213 -0.06 -11.92 12.56
C LYS A 213 -1.11 -12.97 12.93
N ARG A 214 -2.39 -12.67 12.76
CA ARG A 214 -3.48 -13.63 13.08
C ARG A 214 -3.36 -14.94 12.30
N LEU A 215 -2.88 -14.87 11.06
CA LEU A 215 -2.63 -16.06 10.25
C LEU A 215 -1.52 -16.92 10.85
N VAL A 216 -0.38 -16.31 11.19
CA VAL A 216 0.77 -17.02 11.78
C VAL A 216 0.43 -17.55 13.17
N ASP A 217 -0.26 -16.75 14.01
CA ASP A 217 -0.75 -17.20 15.32
C ASP A 217 -1.67 -18.41 15.19
N GLY A 218 -2.57 -18.40 14.20
CA GLY A 218 -3.42 -19.56 13.91
C GLY A 218 -2.63 -20.82 13.58
N VAL A 219 -1.50 -20.71 12.89
CA VAL A 219 -0.60 -21.86 12.64
C VAL A 219 0.07 -22.32 13.94
N ILE A 220 0.66 -21.40 14.67
CA ILE A 220 1.40 -21.70 15.91
C ILE A 220 0.47 -22.37 16.92
N GLN A 221 -0.69 -21.79 17.16
CA GLN A 221 -1.61 -22.24 18.21
C GLN A 221 -2.43 -23.46 17.81
N THR A 222 -2.99 -23.48 16.59
CA THR A 222 -3.92 -24.55 16.19
C THR A 222 -3.27 -25.70 15.45
N ARG A 223 -2.23 -25.44 14.65
CA ARG A 223 -1.58 -26.47 13.82
C ARG A 223 -0.33 -27.06 14.46
N MET A 224 0.43 -26.22 15.20
CA MET A 224 1.62 -26.67 15.93
C MET A 224 1.30 -27.03 17.40
N GLY A 225 0.16 -26.58 17.93
CA GLY A 225 -0.33 -26.91 19.28
C GLY A 225 0.31 -26.07 20.40
N HIS A 226 0.98 -24.98 20.06
CA HIS A 226 1.61 -24.08 21.04
C HIS A 226 0.66 -22.92 21.36
N VAL A 227 -0.33 -23.16 22.22
CA VAL A 227 -1.35 -22.17 22.61
C VAL A 227 -0.81 -21.03 23.46
N ASP A 228 0.36 -21.19 24.05
CA ASP A 228 1.08 -20.25 24.89
C ASP A 228 2.01 -19.29 24.11
N LEU A 229 2.17 -19.51 22.80
CA LEU A 229 3.03 -18.69 21.94
C LEU A 229 2.22 -17.85 20.99
N GLU A 230 2.73 -16.66 20.71
CA GLU A 230 2.23 -15.76 19.67
C GLU A 230 3.35 -15.21 18.81
N PHE A 231 3.02 -14.85 17.59
CA PHE A 231 3.92 -14.16 16.69
C PHE A 231 3.95 -12.67 17.02
N ALA A 232 5.13 -12.11 17.16
CA ALA A 232 5.33 -10.68 17.33
C ALA A 232 6.23 -10.12 16.23
N TRP A 233 5.85 -8.95 15.69
CA TRP A 233 6.72 -8.21 14.80
C TRP A 233 7.85 -7.59 15.61
N SER A 234 9.09 -7.85 15.19
CA SER A 234 10.22 -7.08 15.70
C SER A 234 10.11 -5.65 15.18
N ASN A 235 9.81 -4.71 16.05
CA ASN A 235 9.76 -3.29 15.70
C ASN A 235 11.18 -2.77 15.45
N SER A 236 11.67 -2.99 14.25
CA SER A 236 12.94 -2.42 13.76
C SER A 236 12.75 -1.00 13.21
N ARG A 237 11.78 -0.22 13.70
CA ARG A 237 11.83 1.20 13.40
C ARG A 237 13.04 1.76 14.15
N PRO A 238 14.04 2.30 13.43
CA PRO A 238 15.01 3.14 14.10
C PRO A 238 14.23 4.36 14.59
N THR A 239 13.81 4.34 15.87
CA THR A 239 13.43 5.58 16.54
C THR A 239 14.60 6.54 16.33
N ASP A 240 14.33 7.80 15.99
CA ASP A 240 15.41 8.80 15.87
C ASP A 240 16.30 8.63 17.12
N PRO A 241 17.61 8.43 16.96
CA PRO A 241 18.50 8.21 18.09
C PRO A 241 18.36 9.27 19.18
N LYS A 242 17.98 10.49 18.79
CA LYS A 242 17.70 11.60 19.68
C LYS A 242 16.42 11.39 20.50
N ASP A 243 15.36 10.94 19.83
CA ASP A 243 14.06 10.66 20.48
C ASP A 243 14.20 9.44 21.41
N GLN A 244 14.90 8.41 20.95
CA GLN A 244 15.19 7.22 21.75
C GLN A 244 15.99 7.57 23.02
N ALA A 245 17.03 8.39 22.88
CA ALA A 245 17.83 8.86 24.02
C ALA A 245 16.98 9.69 25.00
N THR A 246 16.07 10.50 24.50
CA THR A 246 15.16 11.33 25.32
C THR A 246 14.18 10.45 26.09
N ILE A 247 13.54 9.48 25.42
CA ILE A 247 12.59 8.54 26.03
C ILE A 247 13.28 7.69 27.10
N LEU A 248 14.40 7.06 26.78
CA LEU A 248 15.16 6.21 27.73
C LEU A 248 15.68 7.02 28.90
N SER A 249 16.18 8.23 28.66
CA SER A 249 16.61 9.14 29.74
C SER A 249 15.46 9.50 30.67
N GLY A 250 14.22 9.72 30.10
CA GLY A 250 13.02 9.95 30.92
C GLY A 250 12.68 8.74 31.78
N TYR A 251 12.61 7.56 31.21
CA TYR A 251 12.26 6.33 31.93
C TYR A 251 13.26 5.99 33.05
N VAL A 252 14.57 6.22 32.84
CA VAL A 252 15.58 6.02 33.89
C VAL A 252 15.46 7.09 34.98
N LYS A 253 15.20 8.37 34.63
CA LYS A 253 15.03 9.45 35.61
C LYS A 253 13.80 9.27 36.50
N ASP A 254 12.73 8.75 35.90
CA ASP A 254 11.45 8.52 36.56
C ASP A 254 11.41 7.17 37.31
N GLY A 255 12.51 6.43 37.30
CA GLY A 255 12.64 5.15 38.01
C GLY A 255 11.81 4.01 37.39
N ILE A 256 11.35 4.16 36.15
CA ILE A 256 10.60 3.13 35.42
C ILE A 256 11.55 2.02 34.94
N PHE A 257 12.74 2.41 34.44
CA PHE A 257 13.79 1.50 34.01
C PHE A 257 15.02 1.61 34.91
N ALA A 258 15.67 0.47 35.12
CA ALA A 258 17.03 0.47 35.65
C ALA A 258 18.01 0.97 34.56
N LEU A 259 19.14 1.55 34.99
CA LEU A 259 20.14 2.06 34.02
C LEU A 259 20.66 0.96 33.10
N ASN A 260 20.85 -0.25 33.59
CA ASN A 260 21.34 -1.38 32.80
C ASN A 260 20.29 -1.88 31.78
N GLU A 261 18.99 -1.80 32.08
CA GLU A 261 17.93 -2.11 31.11
C GLU A 261 17.94 -1.12 29.93
N ALA A 262 18.11 0.17 30.22
CA ALA A 262 18.24 1.18 29.16
C ALA A 262 19.53 1.00 28.33
N ARG A 263 20.63 0.57 28.97
CA ARG A 263 21.90 0.26 28.29
C ARG A 263 21.80 -0.99 27.42
N ASP A 264 21.08 -2.01 27.88
CA ASP A 264 20.83 -3.23 27.09
C ASP A 264 20.03 -2.94 25.83
N ILE A 265 18.99 -2.10 25.89
CA ILE A 265 18.23 -1.61 24.72
C ILE A 265 19.14 -0.90 23.71
N LEU A 266 20.19 -0.21 24.18
CA LEU A 266 21.18 0.48 23.34
C LEU A 266 22.35 -0.43 22.92
N GLY A 267 22.35 -1.72 23.31
CA GLY A 267 23.45 -2.65 23.03
C GLY A 267 24.74 -2.32 23.79
N MET A 268 24.66 -1.62 24.93
CA MET A 268 25.82 -1.23 25.73
C MET A 268 26.03 -2.22 26.87
N ALA A 269 27.31 -2.47 27.23
CA ALA A 269 27.65 -3.33 28.37
C ALA A 269 27.09 -2.78 29.69
N PRO A 270 26.62 -3.64 30.60
CA PRO A 270 26.11 -3.22 31.89
C PRO A 270 27.19 -2.57 32.75
N VAL A 271 26.78 -1.70 33.67
CA VAL A 271 27.65 -1.04 34.64
C VAL A 271 27.32 -1.49 36.07
N ALA A 272 28.32 -1.56 36.94
CA ALA A 272 28.11 -1.95 38.32
C ALA A 272 27.16 -0.97 39.03
N GLY A 273 26.15 -1.50 39.73
CA GLY A 273 25.14 -0.71 40.43
C GLY A 273 23.98 -0.20 39.55
N GLY A 274 23.99 -0.50 38.25
CA GLY A 274 22.96 -0.04 37.30
C GLY A 274 21.69 -0.91 37.22
N ASP A 275 21.58 -1.98 38.04
CA ASP A 275 20.45 -2.93 37.97
C ASP A 275 19.25 -2.52 38.83
N GLN A 276 19.40 -1.45 39.64
CA GLN A 276 18.34 -0.97 40.49
C GLN A 276 17.74 0.32 39.94
N PRO A 277 16.40 0.41 39.82
CA PRO A 277 15.76 1.65 39.42
C PRO A 277 15.97 2.75 40.45
N MET A 278 16.21 3.97 40.00
CA MET A 278 16.51 5.13 40.83
C MET A 278 15.70 6.35 40.40
N PHE A 279 15.31 7.17 41.35
CA PHE A 279 14.73 8.49 41.07
C PHE A 279 15.79 9.58 41.05
N LEU A 280 15.68 10.48 40.07
CA LEU A 280 16.50 11.68 40.05
C LEU A 280 15.81 12.77 40.90
N THR A 281 16.35 13.06 42.07
CA THR A 281 15.89 14.17 42.93
C THR A 281 16.76 15.41 42.74
N ALA A 282 16.31 16.56 43.24
CA ALA A 282 17.11 17.80 43.23
C ALA A 282 18.45 17.66 43.98
N GLN A 283 18.60 16.65 44.84
CA GLN A 283 19.79 16.35 45.63
C GLN A 283 20.64 15.22 45.02
N GLY A 284 20.22 14.65 43.88
CA GLY A 284 20.91 13.57 43.18
C GLY A 284 20.08 12.30 43.03
N PRO A 285 20.65 11.24 42.47
CA PRO A 285 19.96 9.96 42.27
C PRO A 285 19.76 9.26 43.63
N VAL A 286 18.54 8.78 43.87
CA VAL A 286 18.17 8.03 45.09
C VAL A 286 17.59 6.68 44.64
N LEU A 287 18.09 5.59 45.19
CA LEU A 287 17.57 4.25 44.93
C LEU A 287 16.13 4.14 45.43
N LEU A 288 15.27 3.48 44.68
CA LEU A 288 13.85 3.26 45.03
C LEU A 288 13.72 2.57 46.39
N SER A 289 14.62 1.64 46.72
CA SER A 289 14.67 0.95 47.99
C SER A 289 15.02 1.86 49.19
N GLU A 290 15.77 2.94 48.95
CA GLU A 290 16.10 3.93 50.01
C GLU A 290 15.01 4.99 50.15
N ALA A 291 14.34 5.36 49.07
CA ALA A 291 13.19 6.28 49.12
C ALA A 291 12.04 5.67 49.95
N ASP A 292 11.76 4.38 49.78
CA ASP A 292 10.76 3.66 50.59
C ASP A 292 11.12 3.58 52.06
N ARG A 293 12.40 3.40 52.40
CA ARG A 293 12.85 3.41 53.78
C ARG A 293 12.70 4.78 54.44
N LYS A 294 13.05 5.86 53.72
CA LYS A 294 12.89 7.23 54.24
C LYS A 294 11.40 7.61 54.43
N ASN A 295 10.52 7.19 53.55
CA ASN A 295 9.09 7.44 53.70
C ASN A 295 8.49 6.66 54.89
N ARG A 296 8.88 5.41 55.11
CA ARG A 296 8.44 4.62 56.29
C ARG A 296 8.96 5.16 57.59
N SER A 297 10.20 5.65 57.64
CA SER A 297 10.76 6.28 58.85
C SER A 297 10.11 7.64 59.13
N ALA A 298 9.71 8.41 58.13
CA ALA A 298 9.00 9.66 58.31
C ALA A 298 7.54 9.45 58.79
N GLN A 299 6.89 8.35 58.41
CA GLN A 299 5.54 7.99 58.89
C GLN A 299 5.53 7.33 60.26
N ALA A 300 6.64 6.74 60.73
CA ALA A 300 6.76 6.13 62.04
C ALA A 300 7.22 7.11 63.14
N GLY A 301 7.56 8.36 62.78
CA GLY A 301 7.99 9.42 63.68
C GLY A 301 6.96 10.52 63.93
N ASN A 302 5.72 10.35 63.43
CA ASN A 302 4.56 11.18 63.70
C ASN A 302 3.53 10.33 64.45
#